data_cfacec43c4b8eaa18de1f0aecdb1b94b
#
_entry.id   cfacec43c4b8eaa18de1f0aecdb1b94b
#
_cell.length_a   1.000
_cell.length_b   1.000
_cell.length_c   1.000
_cell.angle_alpha   90.00
_cell.angle_beta   90.00
_cell.angle_gamma   90.00
#
_symmetry.space_group_name_H-M   'P 1'
#
loop_
_entity.id
_entity.type
_entity.pdbx_description
1 polymer ?
#
loop_
_entity_poly.entity_id
_entity_poly.type
_entity_poly.pdbx_seq_one_letter_code
_entity_poly.pdbx_strand_id
1 'polypeptide(L)'
;KSGIFARYITQRIMIRKHYPTCILLSALLLLFASSCGEYMRVQQSTDVTERYSYAKKYFNTEKYKQAAELLETVVPYLRGTGEGEDALYLLARSYYADKNYREAADVFEKYYTSYPNGEYTELARFYSGYGLAQQMPDPRLDQEPTYRAIKELQLFLDFYPQSEKAEEATQLLFDLQENLARKELLNVELYYNLGNYIFNNYESAIITGRNALKDYPYSKYKEDIHFYVLSSLYEIAKNSVESKKQERVRTLRDEYFAFVNEFPEGKHRKDADRYYDFAYRLIEDKVE
;
A
#
# COMPACT_ATOMS: atom_id res chain seq x y z
N LYS A 1 53.52 -51.98 -11.23
CA LYS A 1 52.19 -52.60 -11.44
C LYS A 1 51.22 -52.40 -10.27
N SER A 2 51.63 -51.83 -9.11
CA SER A 2 50.77 -51.67 -7.93
C SER A 2 49.88 -50.39 -7.93
N GLY A 3 50.22 -49.37 -8.73
CA GLY A 3 49.48 -48.09 -8.72
C GLY A 3 48.14 -48.09 -9.51
N ILE A 4 48.01 -48.99 -10.49
CA ILE A 4 46.77 -49.06 -11.31
C ILE A 4 45.66 -49.78 -10.53
N PHE A 5 46.00 -50.80 -9.72
CA PHE A 5 45.03 -51.54 -8.93
C PHE A 5 44.44 -50.71 -7.78
N ALA A 6 45.25 -49.86 -7.15
CA ALA A 6 44.78 -48.94 -6.10
C ALA A 6 43.79 -47.90 -6.64
N ARG A 7 44.03 -47.32 -7.84
CA ARG A 7 43.09 -46.37 -8.50
C ARG A 7 41.74 -47.02 -8.85
N TYR A 8 41.74 -48.28 -9.29
CA TYR A 8 40.52 -49.03 -9.64
C TYR A 8 39.63 -49.29 -8.42
N ILE A 9 40.25 -49.62 -7.29
CA ILE A 9 39.54 -49.90 -6.01
C ILE A 9 38.95 -48.58 -5.47
N THR A 10 39.71 -47.50 -5.47
CA THR A 10 39.23 -46.17 -4.98
C THR A 10 38.08 -45.64 -5.83
N GLN A 11 38.14 -45.83 -7.15
CA GLN A 11 37.08 -45.41 -8.07
C GLN A 11 35.80 -46.23 -7.87
N ARG A 12 35.89 -47.57 -7.59
CA ARG A 12 34.72 -48.41 -7.28
C ARG A 12 34.09 -48.12 -5.93
N ILE A 13 34.88 -47.72 -4.93
CA ILE A 13 34.38 -47.33 -3.61
C ILE A 13 33.69 -45.97 -3.67
N MET A 14 34.21 -45.00 -4.42
CA MET A 14 33.56 -43.70 -4.63
C MET A 14 32.24 -43.83 -5.38
N ILE A 15 32.16 -44.62 -6.43
CA ILE A 15 30.92 -44.88 -7.18
C ILE A 15 29.87 -45.54 -6.27
N ARG A 16 30.26 -46.50 -5.41
CA ARG A 16 29.34 -47.21 -4.51
C ARG A 16 28.77 -46.31 -3.41
N LYS A 17 29.49 -45.25 -3.00
CA LYS A 17 29.07 -44.33 -1.94
C LYS A 17 28.07 -43.27 -2.44
N HIS A 18 28.03 -43.00 -3.72
CA HIS A 18 27.14 -42.02 -4.32
C HIS A 18 25.87 -42.61 -4.98
N TYR A 19 25.81 -43.94 -5.14
CA TYR A 19 24.63 -44.62 -5.70
C TYR A 19 23.33 -44.35 -4.91
N PRO A 20 23.30 -44.41 -3.57
CA PRO A 20 22.06 -44.13 -2.85
C PRO A 20 21.63 -42.66 -2.93
N THR A 21 22.56 -41.73 -3.00
CA THR A 21 22.23 -40.30 -3.15
C THR A 21 21.69 -39.95 -4.55
N CYS A 22 22.26 -40.58 -5.60
CA CYS A 22 21.74 -40.42 -6.96
C CYS A 22 20.36 -41.05 -7.14
N ILE A 23 20.10 -42.20 -6.51
CA ILE A 23 18.77 -42.82 -6.53
C ILE A 23 17.77 -42.00 -5.76
N LEU A 24 18.13 -41.42 -4.61
CA LEU A 24 17.27 -40.52 -3.84
C LEU A 24 16.97 -39.23 -4.61
N LEU A 25 17.97 -38.66 -5.30
CA LEU A 25 17.80 -37.48 -6.13
C LEU A 25 16.90 -37.74 -7.35
N SER A 26 17.09 -38.92 -8.00
CA SER A 26 16.25 -39.32 -9.15
C SER A 26 14.81 -39.62 -8.73
N ALA A 27 14.61 -40.25 -7.57
CA ALA A 27 13.29 -40.51 -7.01
C ALA A 27 12.58 -39.19 -6.63
N LEU A 28 13.32 -38.21 -6.09
CA LEU A 28 12.81 -36.87 -5.78
C LEU A 28 12.41 -36.11 -7.06
N LEU A 29 13.21 -36.18 -8.12
CA LEU A 29 12.92 -35.62 -9.44
C LEU A 29 11.67 -36.23 -10.09
N LEU A 30 11.46 -37.52 -9.95
CA LEU A 30 10.27 -38.24 -10.46
C LEU A 30 9.00 -37.84 -9.73
N LEU A 31 9.07 -37.51 -8.42
CA LEU A 31 7.94 -37.02 -7.65
C LEU A 31 7.51 -35.59 -8.09
N PHE A 32 8.46 -34.74 -8.48
CA PHE A 32 8.13 -33.40 -9.04
C PHE A 32 7.55 -33.50 -10.45
N ALA A 33 7.97 -34.43 -11.27
CA ALA A 33 7.47 -34.59 -12.63
C ALA A 33 6.00 -35.10 -12.67
N SER A 34 5.56 -35.89 -11.69
CA SER A 34 4.18 -36.40 -11.64
C SER A 34 3.15 -35.34 -11.29
N SER A 35 3.51 -34.32 -10.47
CA SER A 35 2.59 -33.21 -10.10
C SER A 35 2.29 -32.28 -11.28
N CYS A 36 3.23 -32.06 -12.20
CA CYS A 36 3.04 -31.21 -13.35
C CYS A 36 2.10 -31.83 -14.40
N GLY A 37 2.14 -33.18 -14.54
CA GLY A 37 1.28 -33.89 -15.48
C GLY A 37 -0.20 -33.89 -15.08
N GLU A 38 -0.51 -33.98 -13.77
CA GLU A 38 -1.90 -33.93 -13.29
C GLU A 38 -2.53 -32.55 -13.57
N TYR A 39 -1.83 -31.48 -13.27
CA TYR A 39 -2.33 -30.11 -13.52
C TYR A 39 -2.63 -29.87 -15.00
N MET A 40 -1.71 -30.21 -15.89
CA MET A 40 -1.87 -30.03 -17.33
C MET A 40 -3.08 -30.82 -17.87
N ARG A 41 -3.29 -32.05 -17.38
CA ARG A 41 -4.45 -32.87 -17.74
C ARG A 41 -5.75 -32.21 -17.33
N VAL A 42 -5.83 -31.72 -16.09
CA VAL A 42 -7.04 -31.05 -15.56
C VAL A 42 -7.31 -29.73 -16.26
N GLN A 43 -6.26 -28.93 -16.55
CA GLN A 43 -6.39 -27.69 -17.29
C GLN A 43 -6.98 -27.88 -18.70
N GLN A 44 -6.67 -29.01 -19.35
CA GLN A 44 -7.21 -29.37 -20.67
C GLN A 44 -8.56 -30.09 -20.62
N SER A 45 -9.03 -30.49 -19.43
CA SER A 45 -10.32 -31.14 -19.27
C SER A 45 -11.47 -30.18 -19.67
N THR A 46 -12.46 -30.70 -20.37
CA THR A 46 -13.69 -29.97 -20.70
C THR A 46 -14.76 -30.08 -19.59
N ASP A 47 -14.54 -30.96 -18.61
CA ASP A 47 -15.44 -31.14 -17.48
C ASP A 47 -15.25 -30.04 -16.43
N VAL A 48 -16.25 -29.16 -16.34
CA VAL A 48 -16.29 -28.05 -15.37
C VAL A 48 -16.27 -28.58 -13.93
N THR A 49 -16.98 -29.67 -13.65
CA THR A 49 -17.07 -30.24 -12.31
C THR A 49 -15.71 -30.81 -11.87
N GLU A 50 -15.02 -31.51 -12.78
CA GLU A 50 -13.65 -32.00 -12.54
C GLU A 50 -12.72 -30.81 -12.25
N ARG A 51 -12.68 -29.78 -13.11
CA ARG A 51 -11.84 -28.60 -12.91
C ARG A 51 -12.12 -27.89 -11.58
N TYR A 52 -13.41 -27.75 -11.21
CA TYR A 52 -13.77 -27.11 -9.93
C TYR A 52 -13.33 -27.94 -8.73
N SER A 53 -13.47 -29.25 -8.77
CA SER A 53 -13.00 -30.13 -7.70
C SER A 53 -11.48 -30.05 -7.49
N TYR A 54 -10.72 -30.00 -8.58
CA TYR A 54 -9.27 -29.83 -8.53
C TYR A 54 -8.87 -28.42 -8.08
N ALA A 55 -9.60 -27.38 -8.45
CA ALA A 55 -9.36 -26.04 -7.95
C ALA A 55 -9.50 -25.97 -6.42
N LYS A 56 -10.52 -26.60 -5.85
CA LYS A 56 -10.68 -26.75 -4.38
C LYS A 56 -9.51 -27.55 -3.77
N LYS A 57 -9.09 -28.65 -4.41
CA LYS A 57 -7.92 -29.44 -3.98
C LYS A 57 -6.64 -28.60 -3.97
N TYR A 58 -6.38 -27.82 -5.05
CA TYR A 58 -5.20 -26.98 -5.13
C TYR A 58 -5.22 -25.85 -4.10
N PHE A 59 -6.36 -25.22 -3.88
CA PHE A 59 -6.51 -24.22 -2.82
C PHE A 59 -6.18 -24.81 -1.44
N ASN A 60 -6.73 -25.97 -1.10
CA ASN A 60 -6.51 -26.65 0.17
C ASN A 60 -5.07 -27.19 0.36
N THR A 61 -4.32 -27.32 -0.73
CA THR A 61 -2.89 -27.70 -0.72
C THR A 61 -1.95 -26.52 -0.97
N GLU A 62 -2.46 -25.28 -0.76
CA GLU A 62 -1.73 -24.02 -0.86
C GLU A 62 -1.13 -23.73 -2.25
N LYS A 63 -1.61 -24.42 -3.27
CA LYS A 63 -1.27 -24.17 -4.68
C LYS A 63 -2.20 -23.09 -5.26
N TYR A 64 -2.15 -21.90 -4.67
CA TYR A 64 -3.13 -20.84 -4.90
C TYR A 64 -3.16 -20.35 -6.35
N LYS A 65 -2.00 -20.25 -6.99
CA LYS A 65 -1.89 -19.88 -8.39
C LYS A 65 -2.65 -20.85 -9.30
N GLN A 66 -2.41 -22.17 -9.13
CA GLN A 66 -3.10 -23.21 -9.91
C GLN A 66 -4.61 -23.21 -9.62
N ALA A 67 -4.99 -22.96 -8.36
CA ALA A 67 -6.40 -22.84 -7.99
C ALA A 67 -7.05 -21.66 -8.71
N ALA A 68 -6.43 -20.48 -8.71
CA ALA A 68 -6.93 -19.29 -9.39
C ALA A 68 -7.08 -19.52 -10.90
N GLU A 69 -6.05 -20.04 -11.57
CA GLU A 69 -6.06 -20.31 -13.01
C GLU A 69 -7.20 -21.27 -13.44
N LEU A 70 -7.49 -22.30 -12.62
CA LEU A 70 -8.63 -23.17 -12.88
C LEU A 70 -9.96 -22.47 -12.62
N LEU A 71 -10.08 -21.73 -11.51
CA LEU A 71 -11.31 -21.03 -11.13
C LEU A 71 -11.69 -19.95 -12.14
N GLU A 72 -10.74 -19.23 -12.73
CA GLU A 72 -11.02 -18.30 -13.84
C GLU A 72 -11.80 -18.94 -14.97
N THR A 73 -11.45 -20.19 -15.30
CA THR A 73 -12.10 -20.94 -16.37
C THR A 73 -13.43 -21.56 -15.96
N VAL A 74 -13.66 -21.76 -14.66
CA VAL A 74 -14.82 -22.45 -14.07
C VAL A 74 -15.94 -21.48 -13.68
N VAL A 75 -15.60 -20.37 -13.05
CA VAL A 75 -16.57 -19.38 -12.52
C VAL A 75 -17.62 -18.93 -13.55
N PRO A 76 -17.28 -18.65 -14.82
CA PRO A 76 -18.27 -18.25 -15.81
C PRO A 76 -19.38 -19.30 -16.05
N TYR A 77 -19.05 -20.58 -15.97
CA TYR A 77 -19.99 -21.68 -16.18
C TYR A 77 -20.84 -22.00 -14.95
N LEU A 78 -20.35 -21.68 -13.75
CA LEU A 78 -21.09 -21.89 -12.50
C LEU A 78 -22.01 -20.72 -12.13
N ARG A 79 -21.99 -19.63 -12.90
CA ARG A 79 -22.80 -18.44 -12.63
C ARG A 79 -24.30 -18.80 -12.64
N GLY A 80 -24.97 -18.47 -11.52
CA GLY A 80 -26.39 -18.77 -11.33
C GLY A 80 -26.69 -20.19 -10.83
N THR A 81 -25.65 -21.00 -10.57
CA THR A 81 -25.80 -22.28 -9.85
C THR A 81 -25.55 -22.11 -8.36
N GLY A 82 -25.88 -23.12 -7.54
CA GLY A 82 -25.61 -23.11 -6.11
C GLY A 82 -24.12 -23.07 -5.76
N GLU A 83 -23.24 -23.49 -6.68
CA GLU A 83 -21.77 -23.45 -6.47
C GLU A 83 -21.11 -22.16 -6.99
N GLY A 84 -21.89 -21.30 -7.70
CA GLY A 84 -21.34 -20.10 -8.34
C GLY A 84 -20.82 -19.06 -7.34
N GLU A 85 -21.50 -18.92 -6.21
CA GLU A 85 -21.10 -18.04 -5.12
C GLU A 85 -19.77 -18.50 -4.50
N ASP A 86 -19.69 -19.78 -4.10
CA ASP A 86 -18.48 -20.36 -3.50
C ASP A 86 -17.29 -20.30 -4.46
N ALA A 87 -17.51 -20.61 -5.74
CA ALA A 87 -16.46 -20.60 -6.74
C ALA A 87 -15.87 -19.18 -6.94
N LEU A 88 -16.71 -18.15 -6.98
CA LEU A 88 -16.28 -16.77 -7.14
C LEU A 88 -15.51 -16.28 -5.89
N TYR A 89 -16.01 -16.62 -4.70
CA TYR A 89 -15.29 -16.29 -3.47
C TYR A 89 -13.95 -17.01 -3.36
N LEU A 90 -13.92 -18.30 -3.72
CA LEU A 90 -12.70 -19.10 -3.73
C LEU A 90 -11.66 -18.56 -4.72
N LEU A 91 -12.10 -18.02 -5.88
CA LEU A 91 -11.21 -17.35 -6.83
C LEU A 91 -10.57 -16.11 -6.20
N ALA A 92 -11.37 -15.24 -5.57
CA ALA A 92 -10.87 -14.06 -4.88
C ALA A 92 -9.86 -14.43 -3.78
N ARG A 93 -10.19 -15.45 -2.98
CA ARG A 93 -9.31 -15.99 -1.94
C ARG A 93 -8.02 -16.60 -2.48
N SER A 94 -8.08 -17.23 -3.65
CA SER A 94 -6.90 -17.80 -4.32
C SER A 94 -5.92 -16.70 -4.75
N TYR A 95 -6.42 -15.64 -5.40
CA TYR A 95 -5.60 -14.47 -5.73
C TYR A 95 -5.01 -13.79 -4.48
N TYR A 96 -5.83 -13.61 -3.44
CA TYR A 96 -5.39 -13.00 -2.20
C TYR A 96 -4.25 -13.80 -1.54
N ALA A 97 -4.38 -15.13 -1.45
CA ALA A 97 -3.38 -16.02 -0.86
C ALA A 97 -2.09 -16.10 -1.71
N ASP A 98 -2.21 -15.94 -3.04
CA ASP A 98 -1.07 -15.83 -3.98
C ASP A 98 -0.46 -14.41 -3.99
N LYS A 99 -0.95 -13.49 -3.15
CA LYS A 99 -0.53 -12.08 -3.04
C LYS A 99 -0.79 -11.23 -4.30
N ASN A 100 -1.64 -11.68 -5.18
CA ASN A 100 -2.16 -10.92 -6.31
C ASN A 100 -3.33 -10.05 -5.83
N TYR A 101 -3.02 -9.07 -4.97
CA TYR A 101 -4.02 -8.31 -4.22
C TYR A 101 -4.92 -7.44 -5.09
N ARG A 102 -4.42 -6.94 -6.22
CA ARG A 102 -5.21 -6.14 -7.15
C ARG A 102 -6.30 -6.99 -7.80
N GLU A 103 -5.92 -8.14 -8.35
CA GLU A 103 -6.83 -9.12 -8.94
C GLU A 103 -7.80 -9.66 -7.88
N ALA A 104 -7.32 -9.91 -6.67
CA ALA A 104 -8.17 -10.31 -5.54
C ALA A 104 -9.24 -9.26 -5.24
N ALA A 105 -8.86 -7.98 -5.16
CA ALA A 105 -9.78 -6.87 -4.90
C ALA A 105 -10.87 -6.77 -5.98
N ASP A 106 -10.49 -6.89 -7.28
CA ASP A 106 -11.43 -6.86 -8.39
C ASP A 106 -12.43 -8.02 -8.34
N VAL A 107 -11.97 -9.22 -7.93
CA VAL A 107 -12.85 -10.39 -7.81
C VAL A 107 -13.69 -10.33 -6.53
N PHE A 108 -13.19 -9.80 -5.43
CA PHE A 108 -13.99 -9.54 -4.23
C PHE A 108 -15.08 -8.49 -4.52
N GLU A 109 -14.76 -7.41 -5.25
CA GLU A 109 -15.74 -6.42 -5.69
C GLU A 109 -16.83 -7.05 -6.54
N LYS A 110 -16.45 -7.92 -7.50
CA LYS A 110 -17.40 -8.67 -8.30
C LYS A 110 -18.27 -9.61 -7.44
N TYR A 111 -17.70 -10.23 -6.39
CA TYR A 111 -18.44 -11.08 -5.49
C TYR A 111 -19.52 -10.31 -4.75
N TYR A 112 -19.19 -9.27 -3.98
CA TYR A 112 -20.19 -8.57 -3.18
C TYR A 112 -21.20 -7.77 -4.01
N THR A 113 -20.88 -7.47 -5.27
CA THR A 113 -21.81 -6.86 -6.22
C THR A 113 -22.80 -7.91 -6.79
N SER A 114 -22.32 -9.12 -7.07
CA SER A 114 -23.14 -10.20 -7.61
C SER A 114 -23.99 -10.89 -6.54
N TYR A 115 -23.49 -10.95 -5.32
CA TYR A 115 -24.09 -11.62 -4.16
C TYR A 115 -24.19 -10.68 -2.97
N PRO A 116 -25.04 -9.62 -3.01
CA PRO A 116 -25.09 -8.59 -1.96
C PRO A 116 -25.54 -9.11 -0.58
N ASN A 117 -26.22 -10.25 -0.56
CA ASN A 117 -26.65 -10.95 0.64
C ASN A 117 -25.95 -12.31 0.81
N GLY A 118 -24.82 -12.52 0.13
CA GLY A 118 -24.06 -13.75 0.17
C GLY A 118 -23.38 -13.97 1.52
N GLU A 119 -23.05 -15.22 1.81
CA GLU A 119 -22.42 -15.63 3.08
C GLU A 119 -21.13 -14.90 3.37
N TYR A 120 -20.34 -14.59 2.32
CA TYR A 120 -19.00 -13.98 2.47
C TYR A 120 -18.96 -12.51 2.10
N THR A 121 -20.10 -11.82 1.95
CA THR A 121 -20.16 -10.45 1.45
C THR A 121 -19.42 -9.47 2.35
N GLU A 122 -19.57 -9.58 3.66
CA GLU A 122 -18.83 -8.79 4.64
C GLU A 122 -17.32 -9.00 4.51
N LEU A 123 -16.87 -10.26 4.51
CA LEU A 123 -15.46 -10.60 4.38
C LEU A 123 -14.87 -10.19 3.02
N ALA A 124 -15.64 -10.32 1.95
CA ALA A 124 -15.22 -9.90 0.62
C ALA A 124 -14.98 -8.39 0.54
N ARG A 125 -15.86 -7.56 1.14
CA ARG A 125 -15.65 -6.10 1.25
C ARG A 125 -14.40 -5.78 2.06
N PHE A 126 -14.22 -6.42 3.21
CA PHE A 126 -13.03 -6.22 4.02
C PHE A 126 -11.75 -6.58 3.28
N TYR A 127 -11.68 -7.80 2.71
CA TYR A 127 -10.47 -8.27 2.03
C TYR A 127 -10.15 -7.55 0.71
N SER A 128 -11.14 -6.93 0.05
CA SER A 128 -10.91 -6.02 -1.07
C SER A 128 -10.04 -4.84 -0.64
N GLY A 129 -10.46 -4.12 0.39
CA GLY A 129 -9.70 -2.98 0.91
C GLY A 129 -8.39 -3.38 1.59
N TYR A 130 -8.43 -4.43 2.40
CA TYR A 130 -7.25 -4.94 3.10
C TYR A 130 -6.13 -5.38 2.13
N GLY A 131 -6.49 -6.12 1.08
CA GLY A 131 -5.52 -6.57 0.07
C GLY A 131 -4.85 -5.39 -0.64
N LEU A 132 -5.62 -4.39 -1.04
CA LEU A 132 -5.08 -3.17 -1.65
C LEU A 132 -4.17 -2.41 -0.67
N ALA A 133 -4.51 -2.35 0.62
CA ALA A 133 -3.66 -1.73 1.64
C ALA A 133 -2.30 -2.42 1.79
N GLN A 134 -2.23 -3.76 1.57
CA GLN A 134 -0.95 -4.48 1.57
C GLN A 134 -0.01 -4.07 0.44
N GLN A 135 -0.53 -3.43 -0.60
CA GLN A 135 0.24 -2.91 -1.74
C GLN A 135 0.48 -1.40 -1.66
N MET A 136 0.27 -0.79 -0.50
CA MET A 136 0.49 0.65 -0.31
C MET A 136 1.87 1.06 -0.83
N PRO A 137 1.96 1.91 -1.87
CA PRO A 137 3.22 2.29 -2.46
C PRO A 137 3.99 3.30 -1.59
N ASP A 138 5.30 3.47 -1.89
CA ASP A 138 6.07 4.58 -1.31
C ASP A 138 5.34 5.92 -1.61
N PRO A 139 5.31 6.88 -0.66
CA PRO A 139 4.63 8.16 -0.82
C PRO A 139 4.99 8.94 -2.09
N ARG A 140 6.18 8.72 -2.63
CA ARG A 140 6.68 9.41 -3.85
C ARG A 140 6.15 8.81 -5.16
N LEU A 141 5.52 7.65 -5.08
CA LEU A 141 4.95 6.96 -6.23
C LEU A 141 3.48 7.33 -6.43
N ASP A 142 2.89 6.80 -7.50
CA ASP A 142 1.45 6.91 -7.72
C ASP A 142 0.65 6.27 -6.59
N GLN A 143 -0.35 6.97 -6.07
CA GLN A 143 -1.16 6.59 -4.92
C GLN A 143 -2.55 6.04 -5.32
N GLU A 144 -2.78 5.71 -6.60
CA GLU A 144 -4.05 5.11 -7.02
C GLU A 144 -4.45 3.91 -6.15
N PRO A 145 -3.55 2.93 -5.84
CA PRO A 145 -3.89 1.82 -4.97
C PRO A 145 -4.27 2.25 -3.54
N THR A 146 -3.63 3.29 -3.01
CA THR A 146 -3.93 3.85 -1.67
C THR A 146 -5.34 4.45 -1.64
N TYR A 147 -5.70 5.27 -2.63
CA TYR A 147 -7.05 5.86 -2.71
C TYR A 147 -8.13 4.80 -2.88
N ARG A 148 -7.86 3.77 -3.67
CA ARG A 148 -8.78 2.66 -3.86
C ARG A 148 -8.96 1.85 -2.56
N ALA A 149 -7.86 1.58 -1.83
CA ALA A 149 -7.92 0.91 -0.53
C ALA A 149 -8.76 1.71 0.49
N ILE A 150 -8.55 3.03 0.57
CA ILE A 150 -9.33 3.92 1.44
C ILE A 150 -10.81 3.84 1.11
N LYS A 151 -11.18 3.92 -0.17
CA LYS A 151 -12.57 3.83 -0.62
C LYS A 151 -13.22 2.51 -0.20
N GLU A 152 -12.55 1.39 -0.43
CA GLU A 152 -13.08 0.05 -0.11
C GLU A 152 -13.24 -0.13 1.40
N LEU A 153 -12.26 0.27 2.21
CA LEU A 153 -12.33 0.18 3.67
C LEU A 153 -13.39 1.12 4.25
N GLN A 154 -13.56 2.32 3.69
CA GLN A 154 -14.62 3.24 4.11
C GLN A 154 -16.00 2.64 3.84
N LEU A 155 -16.23 2.11 2.63
CA LEU A 155 -17.47 1.43 2.30
C LEU A 155 -17.71 0.20 3.19
N PHE A 156 -16.65 -0.54 3.54
CA PHE A 156 -16.79 -1.65 4.49
C PHE A 156 -17.30 -1.16 5.84
N LEU A 157 -16.72 -0.10 6.41
CA LEU A 157 -17.14 0.46 7.70
C LEU A 157 -18.55 1.05 7.65
N ASP A 158 -18.93 1.66 6.53
CA ASP A 158 -20.28 2.22 6.34
C ASP A 158 -21.36 1.12 6.34
N PHE A 159 -21.07 -0.04 5.73
CA PHE A 159 -22.00 -1.16 5.68
C PHE A 159 -21.96 -2.06 6.94
N TYR A 160 -20.79 -2.20 7.55
CA TYR A 160 -20.52 -3.14 8.65
C TYR A 160 -19.83 -2.48 9.85
N PRO A 161 -20.43 -1.41 10.46
CA PRO A 161 -19.77 -0.67 11.54
C PRO A 161 -19.59 -1.50 12.82
N GLN A 162 -20.31 -2.61 12.96
CA GLN A 162 -20.24 -3.53 14.11
C GLN A 162 -19.47 -4.82 13.80
N SER A 163 -18.81 -4.89 12.66
CA SER A 163 -17.98 -6.04 12.30
C SER A 163 -16.81 -6.23 13.28
N GLU A 164 -16.43 -7.47 13.54
CA GLU A 164 -15.20 -7.81 14.26
C GLU A 164 -13.94 -7.26 13.54
N LYS A 165 -14.05 -6.91 12.25
CA LYS A 165 -12.99 -6.33 11.43
C LYS A 165 -13.01 -4.79 11.40
N ALA A 166 -13.95 -4.14 12.08
CA ALA A 166 -14.10 -2.68 12.00
C ALA A 166 -12.91 -1.94 12.63
N GLU A 167 -12.36 -2.41 13.75
CA GLU A 167 -11.17 -1.83 14.37
C GLU A 167 -9.95 -1.96 13.47
N GLU A 168 -9.72 -3.15 12.89
CA GLU A 168 -8.62 -3.40 11.95
C GLU A 168 -8.73 -2.52 10.69
N ALA A 169 -9.94 -2.38 10.13
CA ALA A 169 -10.20 -1.51 8.97
C ALA A 169 -9.96 -0.03 9.30
N THR A 170 -10.35 0.42 10.49
CA THR A 170 -10.12 1.80 10.96
C THR A 170 -8.63 2.10 11.10
N GLN A 171 -7.85 1.19 11.66
CA GLN A 171 -6.40 1.34 11.78
C GLN A 171 -5.73 1.41 10.40
N LEU A 172 -6.15 0.55 9.47
CA LEU A 172 -5.63 0.58 8.10
C LEU A 172 -5.95 1.90 7.40
N LEU A 173 -7.17 2.43 7.56
CA LEU A 173 -7.54 3.74 7.03
C LEU A 173 -6.62 4.83 7.55
N PHE A 174 -6.33 4.83 8.85
CA PHE A 174 -5.39 5.78 9.44
C PHE A 174 -3.99 5.66 8.82
N ASP A 175 -3.46 4.44 8.67
CA ASP A 175 -2.13 4.21 8.11
C ASP A 175 -2.04 4.66 6.64
N LEU A 176 -3.10 4.42 5.84
CA LEU A 176 -3.20 4.88 4.45
C LEU A 176 -3.24 6.42 4.37
N GLN A 177 -4.01 7.08 5.25
CA GLN A 177 -4.06 8.54 5.33
C GLN A 177 -2.71 9.13 5.75
N GLU A 178 -1.99 8.49 6.69
CA GLU A 178 -0.63 8.88 7.07
C GLU A 178 0.35 8.78 5.87
N ASN A 179 0.21 7.78 5.01
CA ASN A 179 1.02 7.68 3.79
C ASN A 179 0.74 8.85 2.83
N LEU A 180 -0.53 9.24 2.66
CA LEU A 180 -0.90 10.39 1.84
C LEU A 180 -0.43 11.72 2.47
N ALA A 181 -0.56 11.88 3.79
CA ALA A 181 -0.03 13.04 4.49
C ALA A 181 1.48 13.18 4.34
N ARG A 182 2.22 12.05 4.37
CA ARG A 182 3.65 12.05 4.09
C ARG A 182 3.97 12.47 2.65
N LYS A 183 3.17 12.04 1.67
CA LYS A 183 3.29 12.51 0.29
C LYS A 183 3.17 14.02 0.20
N GLU A 184 2.16 14.59 0.86
CA GLU A 184 1.96 16.04 0.85
C GLU A 184 3.10 16.79 1.57
N LEU A 185 3.62 16.26 2.69
CA LEU A 185 4.82 16.81 3.32
C LEU A 185 5.99 16.86 2.34
N LEU A 186 6.25 15.77 1.60
CA LEU A 186 7.34 15.74 0.61
C LEU A 186 7.13 16.74 -0.53
N ASN A 187 5.87 16.97 -0.96
CA ASN A 187 5.53 17.98 -1.95
C ASN A 187 5.78 19.40 -1.41
N VAL A 188 5.36 19.68 -0.18
CA VAL A 188 5.57 20.99 0.48
C VAL A 188 7.06 21.26 0.65
N GLU A 189 7.81 20.27 1.11
CA GLU A 189 9.27 20.36 1.25
C GLU A 189 9.97 20.62 -0.10
N LEU A 190 9.53 19.92 -1.16
CA LEU A 190 10.05 20.15 -2.50
C LEU A 190 9.81 21.57 -2.97
N TYR A 191 8.59 22.10 -2.85
CA TYR A 191 8.27 23.48 -3.25
C TYR A 191 9.04 24.49 -2.41
N TYR A 192 9.17 24.29 -1.11
CA TYR A 192 9.98 25.13 -0.23
C TYR A 192 11.44 25.16 -0.68
N ASN A 193 12.03 24.01 -0.96
CA ASN A 193 13.44 23.91 -1.38
C ASN A 193 13.69 24.49 -2.78
N LEU A 194 12.71 24.44 -3.68
CA LEU A 194 12.76 25.15 -4.98
C LEU A 194 12.75 26.67 -4.80
N GLY A 195 12.07 27.21 -3.79
CA GLY A 195 12.05 28.60 -3.44
C GLY A 195 11.64 29.51 -4.63
N ASN A 196 12.52 30.44 -5.02
CA ASN A 196 12.31 31.35 -6.14
C ASN A 196 12.91 30.83 -7.47
N TYR A 197 13.28 29.54 -7.55
CA TYR A 197 13.79 28.99 -8.81
C TYR A 197 12.69 28.94 -9.85
N ILE A 198 12.84 29.68 -10.96
CA ILE A 198 11.90 29.86 -12.07
C ILE A 198 10.62 30.63 -11.69
N PHE A 199 9.92 30.24 -10.61
CA PHE A 199 8.68 30.82 -10.12
C PHE A 199 8.71 30.96 -8.60
N ASN A 200 7.66 31.61 -8.01
CA ASN A 200 7.50 31.69 -6.57
C ASN A 200 6.93 30.37 -6.02
N ASN A 201 7.79 29.38 -5.81
CA ASN A 201 7.39 28.06 -5.30
C ASN A 201 7.01 28.11 -3.81
N TYR A 202 7.40 29.16 -3.06
CA TYR A 202 6.93 29.35 -1.69
C TYR A 202 5.39 29.48 -1.62
N GLU A 203 4.76 30.14 -2.60
CA GLU A 203 3.29 30.18 -2.67
C GLU A 203 2.70 28.78 -2.92
N SER A 204 3.33 27.98 -3.78
CA SER A 204 2.93 26.60 -4.00
C SER A 204 3.08 25.76 -2.72
N ALA A 205 4.17 25.93 -1.96
CA ALA A 205 4.36 25.27 -0.67
C ALA A 205 3.25 25.63 0.34
N ILE A 206 2.87 26.93 0.43
CA ILE A 206 1.79 27.39 1.31
C ILE A 206 0.45 26.77 0.93
N ILE A 207 0.09 26.79 -0.36
CA ILE A 207 -1.18 26.23 -0.85
C ILE A 207 -1.25 24.73 -0.57
N THR A 208 -0.21 23.99 -0.96
CA THR A 208 -0.14 22.55 -0.76
C THR A 208 -0.18 22.20 0.73
N GLY A 209 0.60 22.93 1.55
CA GLY A 209 0.64 22.70 2.99
C GLY A 209 -0.71 22.96 3.67
N ARG A 210 -1.39 24.06 3.33
CA ARG A 210 -2.72 24.37 3.88
C ARG A 210 -3.78 23.34 3.49
N ASN A 211 -3.75 22.86 2.25
CA ASN A 211 -4.63 21.76 1.82
C ASN A 211 -4.34 20.49 2.64
N ALA A 212 -3.07 20.13 2.79
CA ALA A 212 -2.68 18.95 3.56
C ALA A 212 -3.08 19.04 5.04
N LEU A 213 -2.94 20.22 5.69
CA LEU A 213 -3.39 20.45 7.06
C LEU A 213 -4.90 20.28 7.23
N LYS A 214 -5.68 20.66 6.21
CA LYS A 214 -7.12 20.48 6.18
C LYS A 214 -7.52 19.02 5.95
N ASP A 215 -6.85 18.34 5.01
CA ASP A 215 -7.21 17.00 4.59
C ASP A 215 -6.73 15.93 5.61
N TYR A 216 -5.62 16.21 6.31
CA TYR A 216 -4.99 15.28 7.29
C TYR A 216 -4.78 15.93 8.67
N PRO A 217 -5.85 16.37 9.35
CA PRO A 217 -5.75 17.18 10.58
C PRO A 217 -5.15 16.43 11.77
N TYR A 218 -5.13 15.11 11.75
CA TYR A 218 -4.62 14.25 12.83
C TYR A 218 -3.30 13.57 12.50
N SER A 219 -2.68 13.91 11.37
CA SER A 219 -1.43 13.29 10.95
C SER A 219 -0.27 13.67 11.86
N LYS A 220 0.63 12.73 12.10
CA LYS A 220 1.91 12.98 12.79
C LYS A 220 2.84 13.94 12.03
N TYR A 221 2.57 14.18 10.75
CA TYR A 221 3.32 15.12 9.91
C TYR A 221 2.78 16.55 9.95
N LYS A 222 1.73 16.79 10.72
CA LYS A 222 1.05 18.08 10.78
C LYS A 222 1.97 19.23 11.19
N GLU A 223 2.79 19.03 12.23
CA GLU A 223 3.75 20.05 12.67
C GLU A 223 4.75 20.40 11.58
N ASP A 224 5.34 19.40 10.90
CA ASP A 224 6.29 19.63 9.81
C ASP A 224 5.67 20.40 8.66
N ILE A 225 4.46 19.99 8.24
CA ILE A 225 3.72 20.67 7.15
C ILE A 225 3.43 22.12 7.53
N HIS A 226 2.92 22.37 8.73
CA HIS A 226 2.62 23.74 9.20
C HIS A 226 3.89 24.58 9.32
N PHE A 227 4.99 24.00 9.78
CA PHE A 227 6.28 24.68 9.84
C PHE A 227 6.79 25.08 8.45
N TYR A 228 6.66 24.27 7.42
CA TYR A 228 7.02 24.66 6.05
C TYR A 228 6.12 25.75 5.48
N VAL A 229 4.83 25.79 5.85
CA VAL A 229 3.93 26.92 5.52
C VAL A 229 4.46 28.19 6.16
N LEU A 230 4.76 28.18 7.45
CA LEU A 230 5.32 29.32 8.20
C LEU A 230 6.68 29.77 7.61
N SER A 231 7.57 28.81 7.31
CA SER A 231 8.88 29.09 6.71
C SER A 231 8.75 29.72 5.32
N SER A 232 7.80 29.28 4.52
CA SER A 232 7.53 29.84 3.20
C SER A 232 7.03 31.29 3.29
N LEU A 233 6.14 31.58 4.24
CA LEU A 233 5.68 32.94 4.52
C LEU A 233 6.83 33.84 4.99
N TYR A 234 7.74 33.33 5.82
CA TYR A 234 8.95 34.06 6.23
C TYR A 234 9.81 34.41 5.02
N GLU A 235 10.13 33.49 4.13
CA GLU A 235 10.95 33.76 2.95
C GLU A 235 10.24 34.76 1.99
N ILE A 236 8.93 34.67 1.83
CA ILE A 236 8.14 35.67 1.06
C ILE A 236 8.20 37.06 1.72
N ALA A 237 8.05 37.14 3.05
CA ALA A 237 8.10 38.41 3.77
C ALA A 237 9.50 39.05 3.71
N LYS A 238 10.55 38.23 3.92
CA LYS A 238 11.96 38.65 3.89
C LYS A 238 12.37 39.26 2.55
N ASN A 239 11.96 38.62 1.45
CA ASN A 239 12.32 39.01 0.08
C ASN A 239 11.29 39.93 -0.58
N SER A 240 10.39 40.56 0.18
CA SER A 240 9.35 41.43 -0.35
C SER A 240 9.83 42.80 -0.74
N VAL A 241 9.24 43.34 -1.82
CA VAL A 241 9.29 44.76 -2.13
C VAL A 241 8.58 45.58 -1.03
N GLU A 242 9.05 46.80 -0.80
CA GLU A 242 8.58 47.63 0.33
C GLU A 242 7.05 47.84 0.33
N SER A 243 6.42 47.99 -0.83
CA SER A 243 4.98 48.20 -0.95
C SER A 243 4.11 47.02 -0.46
N LYS A 244 4.65 45.80 -0.43
CA LYS A 244 3.93 44.60 0.02
C LYS A 244 4.46 44.05 1.36
N LYS A 245 5.57 44.60 1.86
CA LYS A 245 6.30 44.05 2.99
C LYS A 245 5.45 44.00 4.26
N GLN A 246 4.73 45.08 4.58
CA GLN A 246 3.92 45.18 5.78
C GLN A 246 2.77 44.16 5.82
N GLU A 247 2.08 43.97 4.69
CA GLU A 247 1.03 42.95 4.56
C GLU A 247 1.57 41.57 4.82
N ARG A 248 2.69 41.23 4.18
CA ARG A 248 3.32 39.92 4.27
C ARG A 248 3.90 39.61 5.66
N VAL A 249 4.46 40.62 6.31
CA VAL A 249 4.96 40.48 7.69
C VAL A 249 3.80 40.27 8.68
N ARG A 250 2.66 40.92 8.49
CA ARG A 250 1.45 40.64 9.30
C ARG A 250 0.93 39.25 9.09
N THR A 251 0.88 38.76 7.84
CA THR A 251 0.49 37.37 7.53
C THR A 251 1.44 36.35 8.19
N LEU A 252 2.74 36.60 8.16
CA LEU A 252 3.74 35.80 8.85
C LEU A 252 3.50 35.74 10.36
N ARG A 253 3.24 36.89 10.99
CA ARG A 253 2.94 36.99 12.42
C ARG A 253 1.69 36.21 12.80
N ASP A 254 0.64 36.32 12.01
CA ASP A 254 -0.64 35.68 12.27
C ASP A 254 -0.50 34.12 12.13
N GLU A 255 0.25 33.66 11.15
CA GLU A 255 0.57 32.24 10.96
C GLU A 255 1.46 31.72 12.11
N TYR A 256 2.43 32.52 12.60
CA TYR A 256 3.23 32.18 13.77
C TYR A 256 2.34 31.92 15.00
N PHE A 257 1.40 32.79 15.30
CA PHE A 257 0.50 32.56 16.43
C PHE A 257 -0.37 31.33 16.25
N ALA A 258 -0.86 31.06 15.04
CA ALA A 258 -1.56 29.82 14.76
C ALA A 258 -0.68 28.58 15.01
N PHE A 259 0.58 28.62 14.53
CA PHE A 259 1.53 27.55 14.73
C PHE A 259 1.85 27.29 16.21
N VAL A 260 2.20 28.34 16.98
CA VAL A 260 2.61 28.16 18.37
C VAL A 260 1.46 27.81 19.32
N ASN A 261 0.24 28.23 18.99
CA ASN A 261 -0.95 27.82 19.73
C ASN A 261 -1.24 26.32 19.54
N GLU A 262 -0.95 25.78 18.38
CA GLU A 262 -1.18 24.38 18.07
C GLU A 262 0.00 23.50 18.56
N PHE A 263 1.24 24.00 18.47
CA PHE A 263 2.46 23.28 18.82
C PHE A 263 3.33 24.08 19.84
N PRO A 264 2.83 24.33 21.07
CA PRO A 264 3.55 25.15 22.04
C PRO A 264 4.92 24.60 22.43
N GLU A 265 5.06 23.26 22.46
CA GLU A 265 6.31 22.52 22.77
C GLU A 265 6.82 21.78 21.52
N GLY A 266 6.43 22.22 20.33
CA GLY A 266 6.81 21.58 19.07
C GLY A 266 8.30 21.64 18.79
N LYS A 267 8.80 20.68 18.02
CA LYS A 267 10.22 20.56 17.64
C LYS A 267 10.74 21.77 16.84
N HIS A 268 9.83 22.46 16.14
CA HIS A 268 10.16 23.65 15.33
C HIS A 268 9.94 24.97 16.06
N ARG A 269 9.58 24.95 17.35
CA ARG A 269 9.25 26.16 18.14
C ARG A 269 10.35 27.22 18.08
N LYS A 270 11.62 26.84 18.29
CA LYS A 270 12.75 27.76 18.30
C LYS A 270 12.95 28.47 16.96
N ASP A 271 12.72 27.78 15.86
CA ASP A 271 12.86 28.36 14.53
C ASP A 271 11.69 29.28 14.21
N ALA A 272 10.46 28.91 14.63
CA ALA A 272 9.28 29.74 14.53
C ALA A 272 9.44 31.06 15.31
N ASP A 273 9.99 31.00 16.53
CA ASP A 273 10.26 32.21 17.33
C ASP A 273 11.22 33.17 16.62
N ARG A 274 12.25 32.67 15.91
CA ARG A 274 13.15 33.51 15.10
C ARG A 274 12.42 34.20 13.95
N TYR A 275 11.43 33.56 13.34
CA TYR A 275 10.62 34.17 12.29
C TYR A 275 9.69 35.25 12.84
N TYR A 276 9.17 35.05 14.06
CA TYR A 276 8.40 36.06 14.77
C TYR A 276 9.24 37.28 15.15
N ASP A 277 10.45 37.08 15.67
CA ASP A 277 11.38 38.19 16.01
C ASP A 277 11.72 39.05 14.78
N PHE A 278 11.82 38.44 13.61
CA PHE A 278 11.96 39.17 12.36
C PHE A 278 10.69 40.00 12.04
N ALA A 279 9.52 39.41 12.17
CA ALA A 279 8.26 40.08 11.92
C ALA A 279 8.01 41.25 12.89
N TYR A 280 8.27 41.00 14.18
CA TYR A 280 8.07 41.98 15.27
C TYR A 280 8.89 43.24 15.05
N ARG A 281 10.16 43.15 14.76
CA ARG A 281 11.05 44.30 14.48
C ARG A 281 10.53 45.14 13.32
N LEU A 282 10.04 44.56 12.25
CA LEU A 282 9.55 45.28 11.07
C LEU A 282 8.15 45.91 11.26
N ILE A 283 7.41 45.49 12.28
CA ILE A 283 6.11 46.11 12.64
C ILE A 283 6.34 47.32 13.55
N GLU A 284 7.26 47.19 14.55
CA GLU A 284 7.57 48.29 15.50
C GLU A 284 8.31 49.45 14.85
N ASP A 285 9.29 49.20 13.98
CA ASP A 285 10.07 50.26 13.28
C ASP A 285 9.22 51.25 12.46
N LYS A 286 7.91 51.04 12.31
CA LYS A 286 6.98 51.95 11.63
C LYS A 286 5.93 52.58 12.54
N VAL A 287 6.00 52.34 13.85
CA VAL A 287 5.11 52.96 14.83
C VAL A 287 5.76 54.23 15.45
N GLU A 288 7.07 54.39 15.25
CA GLU A 288 7.80 55.63 15.54
C GLU A 288 7.79 56.58 14.30
#